data_c573d4c0f38a03731ee253d0bad8877d
#
_entry.id   c573d4c0f38a03731ee253d0bad8877d
#
_cell.length_a   1.000
_cell.length_b   1.000
_cell.length_c   1.000
_cell.angle_alpha   90.00
_cell.angle_beta   90.00
_cell.angle_gamma   90.00
#
_symmetry.space_group_name_H-M   'P 1'
#
loop_
_entity.id
_entity.type
_entity.pdbx_description
1 polymer ?
#
loop_
_entity_poly.entity_id
_entity_poly.type
_entity_poly.pdbx_seq_one_letter_code
_entity_poly.pdbx_strand_id
1 'polypeptide(L)'
;ILPFISALNKVPVDTSSALGRVLADAIQAPICLPHWDNASVDGYALRAEDVSQASINTSVSLFLQEEVPAGQTAQKPVEKGTCCRVFTGSPIPPGADAVVMQEDTKVTSDGRVLVMESVRPFEHVRFRGEDIQAGKQVINKGKRLTPFDLGLMSALGITQCQVHEPPKVGVIVTGSECVEAGQPLPPGKIYESNGLLLQSLLVQAGANPCVFPIVLDELKDTTE
;
A
#
# COMPACT_ATOMS: atom_id res chain seq x y z
N ILE A 1 -36.52 -2.71 -2.26
CA ILE A 1 -35.60 -3.60 -1.50
C ILE A 1 -34.51 -2.78 -0.80
N LEU A 2 -33.77 -1.88 -1.49
CA LEU A 2 -32.69 -1.11 -0.91
C LEU A 2 -32.98 -0.35 0.40
N PRO A 3 -34.17 0.25 0.62
CA PRO A 3 -34.49 0.92 1.88
C PRO A 3 -34.54 0.00 3.12
N PHE A 4 -34.62 -1.31 2.91
CA PHE A 4 -34.71 -2.31 3.99
C PHE A 4 -33.36 -2.99 4.29
N ILE A 5 -32.28 -2.64 3.56
CA ILE A 5 -30.96 -3.22 3.76
C ILE A 5 -30.12 -2.23 4.57
N SER A 6 -29.70 -2.63 5.75
CA SER A 6 -28.75 -1.91 6.58
C SER A 6 -27.34 -2.46 6.39
N ALA A 7 -26.32 -1.63 6.70
CA ALA A 7 -24.95 -2.10 6.75
C ALA A 7 -24.81 -3.18 7.83
N LEU A 8 -24.10 -4.26 7.48
CA LEU A 8 -23.79 -5.33 8.42
C LEU A 8 -22.82 -4.89 9.51
N ASN A 9 -22.66 -5.72 10.54
CA ASN A 9 -21.77 -5.43 11.67
C ASN A 9 -20.34 -5.14 11.20
N LYS A 10 -19.65 -4.36 12.01
CA LYS A 10 -18.21 -4.12 11.84
C LYS A 10 -17.44 -5.19 12.59
N VAL A 11 -16.39 -5.69 11.97
CA VAL A 11 -15.47 -6.64 12.58
C VAL A 11 -14.04 -6.24 12.29
N PRO A 12 -13.13 -6.38 13.27
CA PRO A 12 -11.71 -6.18 13.03
C PRO A 12 -11.16 -7.35 12.22
N VAL A 13 -10.31 -7.05 11.26
CA VAL A 13 -9.56 -8.06 10.49
C VAL A 13 -8.13 -7.60 10.32
N ASP A 14 -7.22 -8.56 10.23
CA ASP A 14 -5.84 -8.28 9.85
C ASP A 14 -5.79 -7.75 8.41
N THR A 15 -4.93 -6.77 8.16
CA THR A 15 -4.78 -6.15 6.83
C THR A 15 -4.51 -7.22 5.76
N SER A 16 -3.72 -8.25 6.07
CA SER A 16 -3.43 -9.36 5.15
C SER A 16 -4.66 -10.18 4.73
N SER A 17 -5.73 -10.15 5.51
CA SER A 17 -7.00 -10.87 5.27
C SER A 17 -8.13 -9.97 4.78
N ALA A 18 -7.84 -8.68 4.53
CA ALA A 18 -8.85 -7.68 4.22
C ALA A 18 -9.15 -7.53 2.72
N LEU A 19 -8.45 -8.26 1.84
CA LEU A 19 -8.67 -8.18 0.39
C LEU A 19 -10.13 -8.45 0.02
N GLY A 20 -10.71 -7.54 -0.79
CA GLY A 20 -12.09 -7.67 -1.27
C GLY A 20 -13.17 -7.38 -0.22
N ARG A 21 -12.79 -7.14 1.06
CA ARG A 21 -13.72 -6.74 2.12
C ARG A 21 -14.13 -5.27 1.96
N VAL A 22 -15.26 -4.91 2.50
CA VAL A 22 -15.76 -3.52 2.48
C VAL A 22 -15.37 -2.82 3.77
N LEU A 23 -14.62 -1.73 3.65
CA LEU A 23 -14.10 -0.95 4.77
C LEU A 23 -15.24 -0.28 5.56
N ALA A 24 -15.29 -0.55 6.87
CA ALA A 24 -16.34 -0.04 7.73
C ALA A 24 -16.05 1.35 8.31
N ASP A 25 -14.78 1.71 8.46
CA ASP A 25 -14.32 3.02 8.91
C ASP A 25 -13.23 3.55 7.99
N ALA A 26 -13.18 4.86 7.77
CA ALA A 26 -12.14 5.46 6.94
C ALA A 26 -10.75 5.25 7.57
N ILE A 27 -9.74 5.05 6.73
CA ILE A 27 -8.34 4.96 7.16
C ILE A 27 -7.71 6.34 7.11
N GLN A 28 -7.14 6.75 8.24
CA GLN A 28 -6.28 7.92 8.33
C GLN A 28 -4.83 7.48 8.42
N ALA A 29 -3.93 8.22 7.78
CA ALA A 29 -2.50 7.95 7.85
C ALA A 29 -1.96 8.21 9.27
N PRO A 30 -1.43 7.21 9.98
CA PRO A 30 -0.86 7.44 11.31
C PRO A 30 0.49 8.14 11.27
N ILE A 31 1.16 8.13 10.13
CA ILE A 31 2.50 8.66 9.89
C ILE A 31 2.57 9.37 8.55
N CYS A 32 3.61 10.18 8.36
CA CYS A 32 3.91 10.77 7.05
C CYS A 32 4.57 9.76 6.11
N LEU A 33 4.38 9.91 4.79
CA LEU A 33 5.16 9.30 3.75
C LEU A 33 5.73 10.38 2.81
N PRO A 34 7.06 10.40 2.57
CA PRO A 34 8.08 9.68 3.35
C PRO A 34 8.11 10.12 4.82
N HIS A 35 8.75 9.29 5.68
CA HIS A 35 8.79 9.51 7.14
C HIS A 35 9.68 10.68 7.55
N TRP A 36 10.69 10.99 6.75
CA TRP A 36 11.70 12.03 6.94
C TRP A 36 12.09 12.60 5.58
N ASP A 37 12.77 13.75 5.60
CA ASP A 37 13.39 14.29 4.41
C ASP A 37 14.48 13.33 3.94
N ASN A 38 14.45 12.93 2.66
CA ASN A 38 15.34 11.92 2.15
C ASN A 38 15.90 12.27 0.76
N ALA A 39 17.00 11.63 0.40
CA ALA A 39 17.61 11.78 -0.91
C ALA A 39 16.74 11.12 -2.00
N SER A 40 16.47 11.82 -3.08
CA SER A 40 15.78 11.28 -4.25
C SER A 40 16.71 10.58 -5.24
N VAL A 41 18.03 10.75 -5.07
CA VAL A 41 19.08 10.22 -5.93
C VAL A 41 20.24 9.67 -5.09
N ASP A 42 21.08 8.86 -5.69
CA ASP A 42 22.37 8.47 -5.14
C ASP A 42 23.36 9.63 -5.34
N GLY A 43 24.01 10.06 -4.26
CA GLY A 43 24.86 11.25 -4.34
C GLY A 43 25.52 11.61 -3.02
N TYR A 44 25.77 12.90 -2.86
CA TYR A 44 26.40 13.46 -1.67
C TYR A 44 25.52 14.56 -1.10
N ALA A 45 25.06 14.35 0.12
CA ALA A 45 24.36 15.37 0.89
C ALA A 45 25.35 16.41 1.41
N LEU A 46 25.04 17.68 1.18
CA LEU A 46 25.95 18.80 1.43
C LEU A 46 25.15 20.08 1.70
N ARG A 47 25.84 21.16 1.96
CA ARG A 47 25.27 22.51 2.01
C ARG A 47 25.38 23.14 0.63
N ALA A 48 24.24 23.50 0.04
CA ALA A 48 24.17 24.10 -1.29
C ALA A 48 25.06 25.36 -1.40
N GLU A 49 25.16 26.12 -0.31
CA GLU A 49 26.03 27.32 -0.23
C GLU A 49 27.50 27.01 -0.52
N ASP A 50 27.99 25.86 -0.03
CA ASP A 50 29.40 25.47 -0.17
C ASP A 50 29.80 25.17 -1.62
N VAL A 51 28.81 24.79 -2.47
CA VAL A 51 29.00 24.40 -3.87
C VAL A 51 28.38 25.39 -4.86
N SER A 52 27.95 26.56 -4.41
CA SER A 52 27.28 27.56 -5.24
C SER A 52 28.07 28.02 -6.45
N GLN A 53 29.40 27.88 -6.43
CA GLN A 53 30.31 28.23 -7.54
C GLN A 53 30.86 26.99 -8.27
N ALA A 54 30.37 25.78 -7.92
CA ALA A 54 30.84 24.54 -8.54
C ALA A 54 30.45 24.50 -10.02
N SER A 55 31.37 24.06 -10.85
CA SER A 55 31.18 23.80 -12.27
C SER A 55 32.23 22.79 -12.75
N ILE A 56 32.06 22.26 -13.95
CA ILE A 56 33.03 21.35 -14.57
C ILE A 56 34.44 21.93 -14.67
N ASN A 57 34.57 23.27 -14.79
CA ASN A 57 35.83 23.99 -14.90
C ASN A 57 36.32 24.49 -13.52
N THR A 58 35.47 24.54 -12.53
CA THR A 58 35.76 25.06 -11.18
C THR A 58 35.14 24.14 -10.15
N SER A 59 35.77 22.99 -9.93
CA SER A 59 35.23 22.02 -8.95
C SER A 59 35.50 22.50 -7.53
N VAL A 60 34.56 22.20 -6.63
CA VAL A 60 34.66 22.43 -5.19
C VAL A 60 35.02 21.13 -4.49
N SER A 61 36.06 21.15 -3.65
CA SER A 61 36.54 19.97 -2.91
C SER A 61 35.94 19.94 -1.51
N LEU A 62 35.17 18.91 -1.21
CA LEU A 62 34.56 18.67 0.10
C LEU A 62 35.22 17.46 0.80
N PHE A 63 35.23 17.48 2.13
CA PHE A 63 35.66 16.33 2.93
C PHE A 63 34.52 15.36 3.10
N LEU A 64 34.73 14.09 2.71
CA LEU A 64 33.75 13.02 2.94
C LEU A 64 33.78 12.59 4.41
N GLN A 65 32.73 12.90 5.18
CA GLN A 65 32.67 12.58 6.61
C GLN A 65 32.28 11.13 6.84
N GLU A 66 31.23 10.67 6.15
CA GLU A 66 30.68 9.32 6.32
C GLU A 66 29.81 8.92 5.11
N GLU A 67 29.45 7.65 5.08
CA GLU A 67 28.45 7.09 4.18
C GLU A 67 27.21 6.73 4.98
N VAL A 68 26.04 7.14 4.50
CA VAL A 68 24.72 6.94 5.15
C VAL A 68 23.84 6.07 4.24
N PRO A 69 23.91 4.74 4.37
CA PRO A 69 23.06 3.83 3.61
C PRO A 69 21.57 4.03 3.96
N ALA A 70 20.69 3.62 3.05
CA ALA A 70 19.25 3.56 3.35
C ALA A 70 19.00 2.72 4.61
N GLY A 71 18.12 3.22 5.48
CA GLY A 71 17.83 2.59 6.78
C GLY A 71 18.79 2.94 7.91
N GLN A 72 19.79 3.77 7.66
CA GLN A 72 20.70 4.34 8.67
C GLN A 72 20.54 5.85 8.73
N THR A 73 21.03 6.46 9.81
CA THR A 73 21.07 7.91 10.01
C THR A 73 22.50 8.36 10.20
N ALA A 74 22.82 9.57 9.73
CA ALA A 74 24.12 10.18 9.93
C ALA A 74 24.46 10.31 11.43
N GLN A 75 25.72 10.04 11.77
CA GLN A 75 26.22 10.15 13.13
C GLN A 75 26.69 11.58 13.45
N LYS A 76 26.98 12.36 12.40
CA LYS A 76 27.49 13.73 12.52
C LYS A 76 26.71 14.67 11.60
N PRO A 77 26.53 15.93 12.00
CA PRO A 77 25.98 16.94 11.11
C PRO A 77 26.97 17.25 9.97
N VAL A 78 26.42 17.60 8.80
CA VAL A 78 27.21 18.17 7.71
C VAL A 78 27.61 19.60 8.07
N GLU A 79 28.89 19.86 8.14
CA GLU A 79 29.47 21.16 8.42
C GLU A 79 29.99 21.84 7.13
N LYS A 80 30.38 23.10 7.23
CA LYS A 80 30.96 23.82 6.09
C LYS A 80 32.17 23.08 5.52
N GLY A 81 32.19 22.86 4.22
CA GLY A 81 33.29 22.18 3.51
C GLY A 81 33.28 20.65 3.65
N THR A 82 32.19 20.07 4.14
CA THR A 82 32.02 18.61 4.29
C THR A 82 30.81 18.11 3.52
N CYS A 83 30.73 16.78 3.29
CA CYS A 83 29.60 16.10 2.70
C CYS A 83 29.47 14.68 3.28
N CYS A 84 28.27 14.10 3.11
CA CYS A 84 27.99 12.69 3.42
C CYS A 84 27.56 11.96 2.16
N ARG A 85 28.06 10.77 1.91
CA ARG A 85 27.55 9.88 0.87
C ARG A 85 26.16 9.42 1.27
N VAL A 86 25.17 9.60 0.37
CA VAL A 86 23.78 9.17 0.58
C VAL A 86 23.30 8.37 -0.62
N PHE A 87 22.30 7.53 -0.38
CA PHE A 87 21.62 6.71 -1.40
C PHE A 87 20.16 7.10 -1.46
N THR A 88 19.50 6.78 -2.56
CA THR A 88 18.06 7.01 -2.72
C THR A 88 17.29 6.46 -1.52
N GLY A 89 16.50 7.29 -0.87
CA GLY A 89 15.76 6.96 0.34
C GLY A 89 16.51 7.15 1.66
N SER A 90 17.82 7.42 1.64
CA SER A 90 18.58 7.75 2.87
C SER A 90 18.08 9.07 3.46
N PRO A 91 17.91 9.16 4.80
CA PRO A 91 17.60 10.42 5.46
C PRO A 91 18.66 11.48 5.14
N ILE A 92 18.23 12.72 4.93
CA ILE A 92 19.17 13.86 4.78
C ILE A 92 19.86 14.09 6.11
N PRO A 93 21.20 14.08 6.16
CA PRO A 93 21.96 14.37 7.38
C PRO A 93 21.64 15.77 7.90
N PRO A 94 21.61 15.96 9.24
CA PRO A 94 21.49 17.30 9.82
C PRO A 94 22.57 18.23 9.26
N GLY A 95 22.23 19.47 8.96
CA GLY A 95 23.14 20.47 8.39
C GLY A 95 23.28 20.47 6.87
N ALA A 96 22.91 19.36 6.20
CA ALA A 96 22.78 19.34 4.74
C ALA A 96 21.41 19.89 4.32
N ASP A 97 21.37 20.57 3.19
CA ASP A 97 20.15 21.12 2.60
C ASP A 97 19.97 20.78 1.11
N ALA A 98 20.90 20.02 0.51
CA ALA A 98 20.83 19.56 -0.86
C ALA A 98 21.60 18.25 -1.07
N VAL A 99 21.34 17.58 -2.18
CA VAL A 99 22.09 16.42 -2.65
C VAL A 99 22.60 16.70 -4.05
N VAL A 100 23.92 16.56 -4.26
CA VAL A 100 24.50 16.52 -5.61
C VAL A 100 24.53 15.06 -6.10
N MET A 101 24.20 14.83 -7.37
CA MET A 101 24.23 13.49 -7.95
C MET A 101 25.66 12.96 -8.00
N GLN A 102 25.81 11.65 -7.80
CA GLN A 102 27.16 11.03 -7.84
C GLN A 102 27.87 11.23 -9.18
N GLU A 103 27.10 11.30 -10.28
CA GLU A 103 27.58 11.49 -11.64
C GLU A 103 28.28 12.85 -11.83
N ASP A 104 27.93 13.85 -11.01
CA ASP A 104 28.46 15.20 -11.05
C ASP A 104 29.62 15.38 -10.04
N THR A 105 30.18 14.26 -9.59
CA THR A 105 31.25 14.25 -8.59
C THR A 105 32.41 13.31 -8.99
N LYS A 106 33.58 13.52 -8.38
CA LYS A 106 34.72 12.60 -8.44
C LYS A 106 35.30 12.42 -7.06
N VAL A 107 35.56 11.18 -6.64
CA VAL A 107 36.27 10.88 -5.42
C VAL A 107 37.76 10.88 -5.72
N THR A 108 38.51 11.61 -4.93
CA THR A 108 39.99 11.71 -5.05
C THR A 108 40.66 10.60 -4.26
N SER A 109 41.95 10.35 -4.53
CA SER A 109 42.75 9.32 -3.85
C SER A 109 42.94 9.59 -2.36
N ASP A 110 42.82 10.84 -1.92
CA ASP A 110 42.88 11.27 -0.52
C ASP A 110 41.51 11.27 0.18
N GLY A 111 40.48 10.71 -0.48
CA GLY A 111 39.12 10.52 0.09
C GLY A 111 38.25 11.78 0.12
N ARG A 112 38.60 12.80 -0.67
CA ARG A 112 37.77 13.99 -0.88
C ARG A 112 36.79 13.79 -2.04
N VAL A 113 35.73 14.58 -2.06
CA VAL A 113 34.74 14.63 -3.13
C VAL A 113 34.88 15.95 -3.88
N LEU A 114 35.21 15.88 -5.15
CA LEU A 114 35.20 17.04 -6.05
C LEU A 114 33.77 17.14 -6.65
N VAL A 115 33.08 18.21 -6.32
CA VAL A 115 31.75 18.55 -6.85
C VAL A 115 31.93 19.42 -8.08
N MET A 116 31.37 19.01 -9.21
CA MET A 116 31.54 19.63 -10.53
C MET A 116 30.25 20.33 -11.03
N GLU A 117 29.19 20.32 -10.24
CA GLU A 117 27.94 21.02 -10.55
C GLU A 117 27.37 21.68 -9.30
N SER A 118 26.84 22.89 -9.44
CA SER A 118 26.18 23.59 -8.35
C SER A 118 24.75 23.06 -8.18
N VAL A 119 24.28 22.94 -6.93
CA VAL A 119 22.91 22.57 -6.61
C VAL A 119 22.24 23.70 -5.82
N ARG A 120 20.92 23.81 -5.97
CA ARG A 120 20.12 24.77 -5.22
C ARG A 120 19.74 24.17 -3.86
N PRO A 121 19.42 25.01 -2.86
CA PRO A 121 18.82 24.52 -1.64
C PRO A 121 17.61 23.62 -1.94
N PHE A 122 17.56 22.48 -1.29
CA PHE A 122 16.54 21.41 -1.40
C PHE A 122 16.52 20.64 -2.74
N GLU A 123 17.48 20.86 -3.60
CA GLU A 123 17.61 20.06 -4.82
C GLU A 123 17.90 18.60 -4.47
N HIS A 124 17.18 17.69 -5.12
CA HIS A 124 17.20 16.24 -4.88
C HIS A 124 16.83 15.81 -3.44
N VAL A 125 16.09 16.64 -2.73
CA VAL A 125 15.52 16.32 -1.41
C VAL A 125 14.01 16.08 -1.57
N ARG A 126 13.52 14.93 -1.12
CA ARG A 126 12.09 14.66 -0.93
C ARG A 126 11.70 14.97 0.49
N PHE A 127 10.69 15.79 0.66
CA PHE A 127 10.28 16.25 1.98
C PHE A 127 9.40 15.24 2.71
N ARG A 128 9.54 15.20 4.01
CA ARG A 128 8.66 14.45 4.90
C ARG A 128 7.18 14.80 4.62
N GLY A 129 6.38 13.78 4.36
CA GLY A 129 4.94 13.95 4.12
C GLY A 129 4.59 14.52 2.75
N GLU A 130 5.53 14.56 1.82
CA GLU A 130 5.32 15.01 0.44
C GLU A 130 4.21 14.21 -0.26
N ASP A 131 4.21 12.89 -0.09
CA ASP A 131 3.17 12.02 -0.65
C ASP A 131 1.92 11.98 0.24
N ILE A 132 2.12 11.73 1.57
CA ILE A 132 1.02 11.58 2.53
C ILE A 132 1.42 12.22 3.87
N GLN A 133 0.59 13.12 4.36
CA GLN A 133 0.74 13.72 5.68
C GLN A 133 -0.01 12.90 6.74
N ALA A 134 0.56 12.78 7.94
CA ALA A 134 -0.11 12.18 9.08
C ALA A 134 -1.45 12.88 9.37
N GLY A 135 -2.46 12.09 9.74
CA GLY A 135 -3.82 12.56 9.99
C GLY A 135 -4.68 12.73 8.73
N LYS A 136 -4.12 12.65 7.53
CA LYS A 136 -4.92 12.69 6.29
C LYS A 136 -5.67 11.38 6.08
N GLN A 137 -6.92 11.48 5.65
CA GLN A 137 -7.69 10.32 5.22
C GLN A 137 -7.18 9.82 3.88
N VAL A 138 -6.81 8.54 3.83
CA VAL A 138 -6.19 7.89 2.65
C VAL A 138 -7.10 6.87 1.98
N ILE A 139 -8.02 6.25 2.74
CA ILE A 139 -9.02 5.32 2.19
C ILE A 139 -10.38 5.66 2.76
N ASN A 140 -11.37 5.76 1.89
CA ASN A 140 -12.73 6.11 2.28
C ASN A 140 -13.47 4.90 2.90
N LYS A 141 -14.31 5.18 3.90
CA LYS A 141 -15.33 4.24 4.36
C LYS A 141 -16.19 3.76 3.19
N GLY A 142 -16.61 2.49 3.22
CA GLY A 142 -17.45 1.86 2.19
C GLY A 142 -16.69 1.41 0.94
N LYS A 143 -15.38 1.67 0.87
CA LYS A 143 -14.55 1.18 -0.23
C LYS A 143 -14.35 -0.33 -0.13
N ARG A 144 -14.48 -1.06 -1.23
CA ARG A 144 -14.02 -2.45 -1.36
C ARG A 144 -12.50 -2.44 -1.52
N LEU A 145 -11.80 -3.07 -0.59
CA LEU A 145 -10.34 -3.03 -0.51
C LEU A 145 -9.68 -3.79 -1.66
N THR A 146 -8.73 -3.14 -2.30
CA THR A 146 -7.92 -3.65 -3.41
C THR A 146 -6.50 -4.01 -2.92
N PRO A 147 -5.69 -4.74 -3.72
CA PRO A 147 -4.28 -4.99 -3.38
C PRO A 147 -3.49 -3.69 -3.14
N PHE A 148 -3.78 -2.61 -3.89
CA PHE A 148 -3.13 -1.30 -3.71
C PHE A 148 -3.48 -0.67 -2.35
N ASP A 149 -4.72 -0.82 -1.89
CA ASP A 149 -5.13 -0.33 -0.57
C ASP A 149 -4.40 -1.08 0.56
N LEU A 150 -4.24 -2.40 0.42
CA LEU A 150 -3.50 -3.20 1.39
C LEU A 150 -2.01 -2.83 1.39
N GLY A 151 -1.43 -2.61 0.21
CA GLY A 151 -0.05 -2.11 0.08
C GLY A 151 0.14 -0.76 0.76
N LEU A 152 -0.79 0.18 0.55
CA LEU A 152 -0.78 1.48 1.20
C LEU A 152 -0.91 1.35 2.73
N MET A 153 -1.84 0.53 3.22
CA MET A 153 -2.00 0.27 4.67
C MET A 153 -0.72 -0.31 5.26
N SER A 154 -0.08 -1.26 4.56
CA SER A 154 1.20 -1.83 4.97
C SER A 154 2.32 -0.79 5.02
N ALA A 155 2.44 0.08 4.01
CA ALA A 155 3.42 1.17 3.99
C ALA A 155 3.21 2.18 5.14
N LEU A 156 1.96 2.34 5.59
CA LEU A 156 1.59 3.17 6.73
C LEU A 156 1.71 2.44 8.08
N GLY A 157 2.14 1.17 8.11
CA GLY A 157 2.26 0.37 9.33
C GLY A 157 0.93 -0.09 9.93
N ILE A 158 -0.15 -0.09 9.14
CA ILE A 158 -1.49 -0.47 9.60
C ILE A 158 -1.65 -1.98 9.44
N THR A 159 -1.77 -2.68 10.56
CA THR A 159 -1.86 -4.15 10.60
C THR A 159 -3.30 -4.66 10.69
N GLN A 160 -4.25 -3.80 11.11
CA GLN A 160 -5.65 -4.16 11.27
C GLN A 160 -6.57 -3.04 10.76
N CYS A 161 -7.75 -3.41 10.30
CA CYS A 161 -8.80 -2.46 9.92
C CYS A 161 -10.19 -3.00 10.26
N GLN A 162 -11.18 -2.08 10.33
CA GLN A 162 -12.58 -2.44 10.52
C GLN A 162 -13.24 -2.63 9.16
N VAL A 163 -13.83 -3.80 8.95
CA VAL A 163 -14.58 -4.13 7.73
C VAL A 163 -16.00 -4.57 8.09
N HIS A 164 -16.92 -4.49 7.14
CA HIS A 164 -18.22 -5.08 7.31
C HIS A 164 -18.16 -6.61 7.16
N GLU A 165 -18.97 -7.33 7.93
CA GLU A 165 -19.18 -8.76 7.73
C GLU A 165 -19.69 -9.04 6.30
N PRO A 166 -19.31 -10.17 5.67
CA PRO A 166 -19.90 -10.58 4.42
C PRO A 166 -21.39 -10.96 4.64
N PRO A 167 -22.30 -10.59 3.73
CA PRO A 167 -23.69 -10.99 3.85
C PRO A 167 -23.82 -12.51 3.75
N LYS A 168 -24.63 -13.10 4.63
CA LYS A 168 -25.05 -14.50 4.51
C LYS A 168 -26.24 -14.58 3.56
N VAL A 169 -26.13 -15.41 2.53
CA VAL A 169 -27.16 -15.54 1.49
C VAL A 169 -27.56 -17.00 1.35
N GLY A 170 -28.82 -17.30 1.63
CA GLY A 170 -29.38 -18.63 1.38
C GLY A 170 -29.59 -18.85 -0.12
N VAL A 171 -29.14 -19.99 -0.62
CA VAL A 171 -29.42 -20.46 -1.99
C VAL A 171 -30.36 -21.66 -1.90
N ILE A 172 -31.55 -21.47 -2.37
CA ILE A 172 -32.60 -22.52 -2.41
C ILE A 172 -32.87 -22.84 -3.89
N VAL A 173 -32.70 -24.09 -4.25
CA VAL A 173 -32.99 -24.61 -5.59
C VAL A 173 -34.25 -25.49 -5.47
N THR A 174 -35.24 -25.26 -6.33
CA THR A 174 -36.47 -26.05 -6.39
C THR A 174 -36.54 -26.78 -7.71
N GLY A 175 -37.17 -27.94 -7.74
CA GLY A 175 -37.43 -28.71 -8.96
C GLY A 175 -37.46 -30.21 -8.69
N SER A 176 -38.61 -30.82 -8.87
CA SER A 176 -38.77 -32.28 -8.74
C SER A 176 -38.00 -33.06 -9.81
N GLU A 177 -37.66 -32.43 -10.93
CA GLU A 177 -36.81 -33.01 -12.00
C GLU A 177 -35.30 -33.00 -11.66
N CYS A 178 -34.86 -32.22 -10.68
CA CYS A 178 -33.45 -32.02 -10.36
C CYS A 178 -32.86 -33.18 -9.57
N VAL A 179 -31.62 -33.54 -9.91
CA VAL A 179 -30.78 -34.52 -9.22
C VAL A 179 -29.40 -33.94 -8.96
N GLU A 180 -28.84 -34.21 -7.81
CA GLU A 180 -27.49 -33.76 -7.48
C GLU A 180 -26.45 -34.37 -8.46
N ALA A 181 -25.45 -33.57 -8.83
CA ALA A 181 -24.36 -34.03 -9.67
C ALA A 181 -23.59 -35.20 -9.01
N GLY A 182 -23.32 -36.24 -9.80
CA GLY A 182 -22.66 -37.46 -9.31
C GLY A 182 -23.61 -38.59 -8.88
N GLN A 183 -24.89 -38.31 -8.75
CA GLN A 183 -25.92 -39.34 -8.54
C GLN A 183 -26.35 -39.97 -9.89
N PRO A 184 -26.88 -41.21 -9.90
CA PRO A 184 -27.46 -41.77 -11.11
C PRO A 184 -28.56 -40.86 -11.66
N LEU A 185 -28.62 -40.68 -13.00
CA LEU A 185 -29.57 -39.82 -13.66
C LEU A 185 -30.72 -40.66 -14.23
N PRO A 186 -31.89 -40.73 -13.57
CA PRO A 186 -33.05 -41.45 -14.08
C PRO A 186 -33.65 -40.78 -15.34
N PRO A 187 -34.37 -41.51 -16.19
CA PRO A 187 -35.08 -40.92 -17.30
C PRO A 187 -36.03 -39.80 -16.86
N GLY A 188 -36.01 -38.66 -17.57
CA GLY A 188 -36.84 -37.49 -17.27
C GLY A 188 -36.26 -36.56 -16.18
N LYS A 189 -35.10 -36.88 -15.63
CA LYS A 189 -34.39 -36.02 -14.66
C LYS A 189 -33.26 -35.27 -15.33
N ILE A 190 -32.82 -34.17 -14.68
CA ILE A 190 -31.65 -33.35 -15.06
C ILE A 190 -30.74 -33.15 -13.86
N TYR A 191 -29.46 -32.92 -14.10
CA TYR A 191 -28.54 -32.49 -13.03
C TYR A 191 -28.80 -31.06 -12.65
N GLU A 192 -28.88 -30.82 -11.34
CA GLU A 192 -28.92 -29.50 -10.77
C GLU A 192 -27.59 -28.77 -11.01
N SER A 193 -27.63 -27.55 -11.56
CA SER A 193 -26.43 -26.73 -11.85
C SER A 193 -26.54 -25.29 -11.34
N ASN A 194 -27.76 -24.82 -11.05
CA ASN A 194 -28.01 -23.44 -10.66
C ASN A 194 -27.49 -23.13 -9.25
N GLY A 195 -27.58 -24.08 -8.34
CA GLY A 195 -27.09 -23.93 -6.96
C GLY A 195 -25.61 -23.66 -6.92
N LEU A 196 -24.81 -24.49 -7.65
CA LEU A 196 -23.37 -24.29 -7.74
C LEU A 196 -23.00 -22.98 -8.46
N LEU A 197 -23.73 -22.64 -9.54
CA LEU A 197 -23.55 -21.37 -10.25
C LEU A 197 -23.79 -20.18 -9.32
N LEU A 198 -24.94 -20.15 -8.65
CA LEU A 198 -25.30 -19.06 -7.73
C LEU A 198 -24.36 -18.98 -6.54
N GLN A 199 -23.99 -20.11 -5.95
CA GLN A 199 -22.98 -20.16 -4.88
C GLN A 199 -21.67 -19.50 -5.33
N SER A 200 -21.17 -19.87 -6.52
CA SER A 200 -19.90 -19.34 -7.05
C SER A 200 -19.98 -17.83 -7.32
N LEU A 201 -21.09 -17.34 -7.88
CA LEU A 201 -21.32 -15.92 -8.11
C LEU A 201 -21.41 -15.14 -6.79
N LEU A 202 -22.05 -15.69 -5.77
CA LEU A 202 -22.13 -15.08 -4.44
C LEU A 202 -20.76 -14.96 -3.77
N VAL A 203 -19.94 -16.03 -3.84
CA VAL A 203 -18.56 -15.98 -3.35
C VAL A 203 -17.75 -14.92 -4.09
N GLN A 204 -17.85 -14.86 -5.41
CA GLN A 204 -17.17 -13.84 -6.22
C GLN A 204 -17.66 -12.42 -5.86
N ALA A 205 -18.94 -12.26 -5.52
CA ALA A 205 -19.47 -10.98 -5.05
C ALA A 205 -19.05 -10.62 -3.62
N GLY A 206 -18.41 -11.55 -2.87
CA GLY A 206 -17.96 -11.34 -1.50
C GLY A 206 -19.02 -11.66 -0.45
N ALA A 207 -20.05 -12.44 -0.80
CA ALA A 207 -21.03 -12.97 0.12
C ALA A 207 -20.59 -14.33 0.70
N ASN A 208 -21.26 -14.75 1.77
CA ASN A 208 -21.11 -16.07 2.39
C ASN A 208 -22.37 -16.91 2.09
N PRO A 209 -22.39 -17.73 1.01
CA PRO A 209 -23.55 -18.49 0.62
C PRO A 209 -23.79 -19.68 1.55
N CYS A 210 -25.06 -19.94 1.83
CA CYS A 210 -25.55 -21.14 2.50
C CYS A 210 -26.48 -21.87 1.52
N VAL A 211 -26.01 -22.98 0.95
CA VAL A 211 -26.78 -23.77 -0.02
C VAL A 211 -27.62 -24.77 0.74
N PHE A 212 -28.94 -24.75 0.47
CA PHE A 212 -29.88 -25.71 1.03
C PHE A 212 -30.01 -26.91 0.09
N PRO A 213 -30.46 -28.06 0.60
CA PRO A 213 -30.84 -29.22 -0.24
C PRO A 213 -31.86 -28.84 -1.31
N ILE A 214 -31.92 -29.63 -2.40
CA ILE A 214 -32.92 -29.44 -3.45
C ILE A 214 -34.34 -29.64 -2.84
N VAL A 215 -35.19 -28.63 -3.00
CA VAL A 215 -36.57 -28.65 -2.51
C VAL A 215 -37.47 -29.19 -3.64
N LEU A 216 -38.29 -30.17 -3.34
CA LEU A 216 -39.25 -30.69 -4.30
C LEU A 216 -40.42 -29.71 -4.50
N ASP A 217 -41.11 -29.77 -5.66
CA ASP A 217 -42.21 -28.87 -6.00
C ASP A 217 -43.54 -29.31 -5.28
N GLU A 218 -43.40 -29.63 -3.99
CA GLU A 218 -44.54 -29.94 -3.11
C GLU A 218 -44.74 -28.81 -2.10
N LEU A 219 -45.97 -28.39 -1.88
CA LEU A 219 -46.31 -27.26 -1.00
C LEU A 219 -45.76 -27.46 0.43
N LYS A 220 -45.68 -28.70 0.90
CA LYS A 220 -45.17 -29.04 2.21
C LYS A 220 -43.67 -28.76 2.32
N ASP A 221 -42.89 -29.08 1.29
CA ASP A 221 -41.44 -28.95 1.27
C ASP A 221 -40.98 -27.49 1.05
N THR A 222 -41.86 -26.66 0.46
CA THR A 222 -41.59 -25.21 0.24
C THR A 222 -41.98 -24.32 1.42
N THR A 223 -42.67 -24.85 2.44
CA THR A 223 -43.14 -24.09 3.63
C THR A 223 -42.40 -24.41 4.93
N GLU A 224 -41.56 -25.42 4.96
CA GLU A 224 -40.61 -25.72 6.05
C GLU A 224 -39.26 -25.03 5.83
#